data_4169ba486ff13fb6b50a389f1f359aed
#
_entry.id   4169ba486ff13fb6b50a389f1f359aed
#
_cell.length_a   1.000
_cell.length_b   1.000
_cell.length_c   1.000
_cell.angle_alpha   90.00
_cell.angle_beta   90.00
_cell.angle_gamma   90.00
#
_symmetry.space_group_name_H-M   'P 1'
#
loop_
_entity.id
_entity.type
_entity.pdbx_description
1 polymer ?
#
loop_
_entity_poly.entity_id
_entity_poly.type
_entity_poly.pdbx_seq_one_letter_code
_entity_poly.pdbx_strand_id
1 'polypeptide(L)'
;MNKKVIYAALMFVLTMSSGNASAQQFPYQNPALSAHERAVDLCGRLTLEEKASLMLDDSPAIPRLGIKRFQWWSEALHGVANMGDVTVFPEPI
;
A
#
# COMPACT_ATOMS: atom_id res chain seq x y z
N MET A 1 -26.11 43.94 13.99
CA MET A 1 -24.97 43.19 13.50
C MET A 1 -25.00 43.16 11.97
N ASN A 2 -23.92 43.53 11.31
CA ASN A 2 -23.92 43.79 9.86
C ASN A 2 -23.94 42.44 9.10
N LYS A 3 -24.85 42.25 8.15
CA LYS A 3 -25.03 41.00 7.38
C LYS A 3 -23.69 40.49 6.79
N LYS A 4 -22.81 41.40 6.40
CA LYS A 4 -21.46 41.07 5.88
C LYS A 4 -20.56 40.37 6.92
N VAL A 5 -20.71 40.69 8.19
CA VAL A 5 -19.94 40.05 9.29
C VAL A 5 -20.46 38.64 9.55
N ILE A 6 -21.77 38.41 9.40
CA ILE A 6 -22.38 37.07 9.56
C ILE A 6 -21.90 36.13 8.46
N TYR A 7 -21.84 36.60 7.20
CA TYR A 7 -21.35 35.76 6.09
C TYR A 7 -19.85 35.47 6.22
N ALA A 8 -19.05 36.41 6.69
CA ALA A 8 -17.62 36.19 6.94
C ALA A 8 -17.39 35.16 8.05
N ALA A 9 -18.16 35.23 9.15
CA ALA A 9 -18.10 34.23 10.22
C ALA A 9 -18.58 32.84 9.78
N LEU A 10 -19.63 32.76 8.94
CA LEU A 10 -20.15 31.51 8.40
C LEU A 10 -19.16 30.83 7.45
N MET A 11 -18.49 31.63 6.60
CA MET A 11 -17.44 31.11 5.70
C MET A 11 -16.19 30.65 6.45
N PHE A 12 -15.83 31.30 7.56
CA PHE A 12 -14.69 30.89 8.38
C PHE A 12 -14.94 29.56 9.12
N VAL A 13 -16.19 29.30 9.52
CA VAL A 13 -16.56 28.02 10.18
C VAL A 13 -16.57 26.87 9.18
N LEU A 14 -16.95 27.10 7.90
CA LEU A 14 -16.94 26.05 6.87
C LEU A 14 -15.52 25.61 6.46
N THR A 15 -14.50 26.46 6.60
CA THR A 15 -13.12 26.12 6.22
C THR A 15 -12.37 25.31 7.28
N MET A 16 -12.89 25.21 8.50
CA MET A 16 -12.26 24.46 9.60
C MET A 16 -12.67 22.97 9.63
N SER A 17 -13.60 22.55 8.75
CA SER A 17 -14.08 21.16 8.71
C SER A 17 -13.31 20.27 7.74
N SER A 18 -12.16 20.70 7.23
CA SER A 18 -11.22 19.79 6.58
C SER A 18 -10.50 18.99 7.66
N GLY A 19 -11.25 18.21 8.42
CA GLY A 19 -10.69 17.13 9.22
C GLY A 19 -9.93 16.23 8.28
N ASN A 20 -8.59 16.28 8.31
CA ASN A 20 -7.77 15.20 7.82
C ASN A 20 -8.30 13.93 8.49
N ALA A 21 -9.10 13.15 7.77
CA ALA A 21 -9.27 11.76 8.08
C ALA A 21 -7.86 11.19 7.98
N SER A 22 -7.13 11.17 9.08
CA SER A 22 -5.89 10.44 9.21
C SER A 22 -6.25 9.02 8.81
N ALA A 23 -5.87 8.62 7.59
CA ALA A 23 -5.99 7.23 7.19
C ALA A 23 -5.33 6.45 8.33
N GLN A 24 -6.08 5.57 8.96
CA GLN A 24 -5.62 4.82 10.13
C GLN A 24 -4.34 4.08 9.71
N GLN A 25 -3.20 4.60 10.12
CA GLN A 25 -1.91 4.02 9.79
C GLN A 25 -1.69 2.81 10.69
N PHE A 26 -1.72 1.64 10.10
CA PHE A 26 -1.45 0.41 10.83
C PHE A 26 0.05 0.30 11.17
N PRO A 27 0.43 -0.36 12.28
CA PRO A 27 1.82 -0.55 12.66
C PRO A 27 2.71 -1.11 11.56
N TYR A 28 2.23 -2.05 10.73
CA TYR A 28 3.01 -2.60 9.62
C TYR A 28 3.38 -1.57 8.53
N GLN A 29 2.68 -0.45 8.47
CA GLN A 29 2.96 0.65 7.53
C GLN A 29 4.02 1.62 8.07
N ASN A 30 4.38 1.52 9.35
CA ASN A 30 5.36 2.39 9.98
C ASN A 30 6.79 1.95 9.62
N PRO A 31 7.55 2.75 8.85
CA PRO A 31 8.91 2.41 8.44
C PRO A 31 9.93 2.43 9.59
N ALA A 32 9.57 3.04 10.75
CA ALA A 32 10.44 3.05 11.93
C ALA A 32 10.48 1.70 12.67
N LEU A 33 9.51 0.82 12.43
CA LEU A 33 9.51 -0.54 12.97
C LEU A 33 10.37 -1.47 12.11
N SER A 34 10.94 -2.50 12.74
CA SER A 34 11.68 -3.53 12.03
C SER A 34 10.81 -4.30 11.04
N ALA A 35 11.41 -4.88 10.01
CA ALA A 35 10.68 -5.71 9.04
C ALA A 35 9.93 -6.86 9.71
N HIS A 36 10.51 -7.47 10.74
CA HIS A 36 9.90 -8.56 11.50
C HIS A 36 8.63 -8.10 12.25
N GLU A 37 8.71 -6.99 13.01
CA GLU A 37 7.55 -6.44 13.74
C GLU A 37 6.41 -6.09 12.79
N ARG A 38 6.74 -5.48 11.65
CA ARG A 38 5.77 -5.13 10.61
C ARG A 38 5.12 -6.38 10.01
N ALA A 39 5.90 -7.42 9.74
CA ALA A 39 5.39 -8.68 9.20
C ALA A 39 4.46 -9.39 10.20
N VAL A 40 4.81 -9.43 11.49
CA VAL A 40 3.99 -10.02 12.54
C VAL A 40 2.64 -9.30 12.66
N ASP A 41 2.65 -7.96 12.70
CA ASP A 41 1.41 -7.17 12.75
C ASP A 41 0.53 -7.42 11.51
N LEU A 42 1.12 -7.42 10.31
CA LEU A 42 0.38 -7.68 9.07
C LEU A 42 -0.20 -9.09 9.05
N CYS A 43 0.58 -10.11 9.40
CA CYS A 43 0.10 -11.49 9.48
C CYS A 43 -1.07 -11.67 10.46
N GLY A 44 -1.07 -10.95 11.57
CA GLY A 44 -2.18 -10.97 12.52
C GLY A 44 -3.48 -10.38 11.97
N ARG A 45 -3.41 -9.52 10.95
CA ARG A 45 -4.56 -8.85 10.33
C ARG A 45 -5.14 -9.60 9.14
N LEU A 46 -4.37 -10.49 8.52
CA LEU A 46 -4.79 -11.28 7.37
C LEU A 46 -5.70 -12.44 7.79
N THR A 47 -6.75 -12.69 7.00
CA THR A 47 -7.54 -13.93 7.13
C THR A 47 -6.75 -15.12 6.61
N LEU A 48 -7.23 -16.33 6.86
CA LEU A 48 -6.58 -17.54 6.36
C LEU A 48 -6.59 -17.60 4.83
N GLU A 49 -7.71 -17.22 4.21
CA GLU A 49 -7.89 -17.17 2.77
C GLU A 49 -6.94 -16.14 2.13
N GLU A 50 -6.81 -14.98 2.75
CA GLU A 50 -5.88 -13.95 2.28
C GLU A 50 -4.42 -14.41 2.40
N LYS A 51 -4.05 -15.08 3.48
CA LYS A 51 -2.71 -15.68 3.63
C LYS A 51 -2.44 -16.71 2.53
N ALA A 52 -3.40 -17.60 2.26
CA ALA A 52 -3.27 -18.60 1.22
C ALA A 52 -3.14 -17.96 -0.17
N SER A 53 -3.92 -16.92 -0.48
CA SER A 53 -3.85 -16.23 -1.77
C SER A 53 -2.54 -15.48 -2.00
N LEU A 54 -1.91 -14.96 -0.95
CA LEU A 54 -0.62 -14.28 -1.03
C LEU A 54 0.57 -15.25 -1.27
N MET A 55 0.36 -16.56 -1.17
CA MET A 55 1.37 -17.58 -1.48
C MET A 55 1.45 -17.93 -2.97
N LEU A 56 0.54 -17.40 -3.78
CA LEU A 56 0.56 -17.56 -5.23
C LEU A 56 1.57 -16.60 -5.86
N ASP A 57 2.06 -16.94 -7.04
CA ASP A 57 2.93 -16.09 -7.86
C ASP A 57 2.25 -14.76 -8.23
N ASP A 58 0.95 -14.78 -8.48
CA ASP A 58 0.09 -13.63 -8.66
C ASP A 58 -0.65 -13.33 -7.33
N SER A 59 0.02 -12.61 -6.45
CA SER A 59 -0.55 -12.21 -5.17
C SER A 59 -1.61 -11.12 -5.35
N PRO A 60 -2.89 -11.37 -5.01
CA PRO A 60 -3.96 -10.40 -5.20
C PRO A 60 -3.82 -9.18 -4.28
N ALA A 61 -4.46 -8.07 -4.67
CA ALA A 61 -4.57 -6.92 -3.80
C ALA A 61 -5.48 -7.22 -2.60
N ILE A 62 -5.15 -6.61 -1.44
CA ILE A 62 -6.01 -6.61 -0.25
C ILE A 62 -6.30 -5.15 0.13
N PRO A 63 -7.32 -4.54 -0.50
CA PRO A 63 -7.58 -3.11 -0.38
C PRO A 63 -7.83 -2.62 1.05
N ARG A 64 -8.51 -3.44 1.89
CA ARG A 64 -8.78 -3.09 3.29
C ARG A 64 -7.51 -2.88 4.13
N LEU A 65 -6.39 -3.46 3.69
CA LEU A 65 -5.07 -3.31 4.31
C LEU A 65 -4.12 -2.45 3.46
N GLY A 66 -4.58 -1.88 2.35
CA GLY A 66 -3.74 -1.07 1.46
C GLY A 66 -2.64 -1.87 0.74
N ILE A 67 -2.78 -3.19 0.67
CA ILE A 67 -1.84 -4.07 -0.04
C ILE A 67 -2.23 -4.07 -1.52
N LYS A 68 -1.26 -3.75 -2.37
CA LYS A 68 -1.42 -3.79 -3.82
C LYS A 68 -1.17 -5.19 -4.35
N ARG A 69 -1.76 -5.51 -5.52
CA ARG A 69 -1.43 -6.73 -6.25
C ARG A 69 0.05 -6.74 -6.59
N PHE A 70 0.68 -7.90 -6.50
CA PHE A 70 2.08 -8.09 -6.87
C PHE A 70 2.26 -9.41 -7.61
N GLN A 71 2.97 -9.34 -8.74
CA GLN A 71 3.35 -10.50 -9.53
C GLN A 71 4.79 -10.89 -9.18
N TRP A 72 4.96 -12.09 -8.64
CA TRP A 72 6.27 -12.63 -8.24
C TRP A 72 6.98 -13.37 -9.37
N TRP A 73 6.25 -13.73 -10.42
CA TRP A 73 6.80 -14.51 -11.51
C TRP A 73 7.91 -13.73 -12.19
N SER A 74 9.11 -14.31 -12.19
CA SER A 74 10.26 -13.83 -12.92
C SER A 74 11.21 -14.99 -13.23
N GLU A 75 11.80 -14.93 -14.39
CA GLU A 75 12.83 -15.87 -14.84
C GLU A 75 14.07 -15.09 -15.23
N ALA A 76 15.24 -15.64 -14.99
CA ALA A 76 16.51 -14.95 -15.22
C ALA A 76 17.53 -15.83 -15.98
N LEU A 77 17.07 -16.89 -16.68
CA LEU A 77 17.96 -17.80 -17.40
C LEU A 77 18.70 -17.10 -18.55
N HIS A 78 17.97 -16.30 -19.33
CA HIS A 78 18.48 -15.48 -20.43
C HIS A 78 18.16 -14.00 -20.29
N GLY A 79 18.17 -13.48 -19.07
CA GLY A 79 17.71 -12.16 -18.71
C GLY A 79 16.49 -12.23 -17.78
N VAL A 80 15.83 -11.11 -17.52
CA VAL A 80 14.65 -11.05 -16.65
C VAL A 80 13.39 -11.08 -17.50
N ALA A 81 12.59 -12.14 -17.38
CA ALA A 81 11.36 -12.28 -18.13
C ALA A 81 10.36 -11.17 -17.83
N ASN A 82 9.62 -10.72 -18.85
CA ASN A 82 8.56 -9.71 -18.78
C ASN A 82 8.98 -8.31 -18.28
N MET A 83 10.29 -8.00 -18.30
CA MET A 83 10.82 -6.72 -17.82
C MET A 83 11.33 -5.80 -18.96
N GLY A 84 11.00 -6.12 -20.22
CA GLY A 84 11.45 -5.38 -21.40
C GLY A 84 12.86 -5.78 -21.86
N ASP A 85 13.58 -4.85 -22.48
CA ASP A 85 14.94 -5.10 -22.97
C ASP A 85 15.91 -5.21 -21.79
N VAL A 86 16.57 -6.37 -21.68
CA VAL A 86 17.56 -6.67 -20.65
C VAL A 86 18.81 -7.27 -21.28
N THR A 87 19.93 -7.23 -20.56
CA THR A 87 21.14 -7.91 -20.98
C THR A 87 20.93 -9.41 -20.94
N VAL A 88 21.07 -10.05 -22.08
CA VAL A 88 20.98 -11.52 -22.21
C VAL A 88 22.37 -12.11 -22.05
N PHE A 89 22.54 -12.98 -21.08
CA PHE A 89 23.79 -13.72 -20.87
C PHE A 89 23.69 -15.10 -21.54
N PRO A 90 24.82 -15.61 -22.12
CA PRO A 90 24.84 -16.98 -22.55
C PRO A 90 24.64 -17.92 -21.35
N GLU A 91 24.00 -19.08 -21.59
CA GLU A 91 23.88 -20.10 -20.55
C GLU A 91 25.25 -20.43 -19.97
N PRO A 92 25.38 -20.45 -18.64
CA PRO A 92 26.59 -20.98 -18.03
C PRO A 92 26.67 -22.49 -18.29
N ILE A 93 27.75 -22.91 -18.91
CA ILE A 93 28.05 -24.32 -19.21
C ILE A 93 28.66 -24.96 -17.95
#